data_32662626e0444b367d9f1fee515a79da
#
_entry.id   32662626e0444b367d9f1fee515a79da
#
_cell.length_a   1.000
_cell.length_b   1.000
_cell.length_c   1.000
_cell.angle_alpha   90.00
_cell.angle_beta   90.00
_cell.angle_gamma   90.00
#
_symmetry.space_group_name_H-M   'P 1'
#
loop_
_entity.id
_entity.type
_entity.pdbx_description
1 polymer ?
#
loop_
_entity_poly.entity_id
_entity_poly.type
_entity_poly.pdbx_seq_one_letter_code
_entity_poly.pdbx_strand_id
1 'polypeptide(L)'
;MTGIDVLPVGRFLRTPPAQPVIDDGRYRAAVTAGAPDVRPVFREIEGTKVTWTDGSTEEVDTIVLATGYRPDLGYLRPVGALDAEGRPRHREGVSTTHPGLAYVGLEWQRSLSSNSLRGVGRDATRIAARLAARLRAR
;
A
#
# COMPACT_ATOMS: atom_id res chain seq x y z
N MET A 1 19.56 10.79 0.62
CA MET A 1 18.38 10.04 1.12
C MET A 1 18.29 10.23 2.62
N THR A 2 17.27 10.87 3.11
CA THR A 2 17.21 11.51 4.44
C THR A 2 16.93 10.56 5.61
N GLY A 3 16.87 9.26 5.44
CA GLY A 3 16.60 8.32 6.54
C GLY A 3 15.19 8.44 7.20
N ILE A 4 14.41 9.43 6.84
CA ILE A 4 13.04 9.66 7.36
C ILE A 4 12.12 8.47 7.04
N ASP A 5 12.33 7.83 5.92
CA ASP A 5 11.56 6.69 5.42
C ASP A 5 11.65 5.42 6.31
N VAL A 6 12.62 5.36 7.21
CA VAL A 6 12.80 4.24 8.15
C VAL A 6 12.38 4.56 9.59
N LEU A 7 11.97 5.80 9.86
CA LEU A 7 11.48 6.17 11.19
C LEU A 7 10.21 5.39 11.55
N PRO A 8 10.10 4.90 12.79
CA PRO A 8 8.98 4.04 13.22
C PRO A 8 7.73 4.87 13.55
N VAL A 9 7.26 5.66 12.59
CA VAL A 9 6.09 6.54 12.75
C VAL A 9 4.75 5.83 12.53
N GLY A 10 4.74 4.66 11.88
CA GLY A 10 3.51 3.94 11.53
C GLY A 10 2.61 3.65 12.73
N ARG A 11 3.19 3.42 13.92
CA ARG A 11 2.44 3.17 15.16
C ARG A 11 1.56 4.36 15.62
N PHE A 12 1.83 5.56 15.12
CA PHE A 12 1.08 6.77 15.45
C PHE A 12 -0.01 7.10 14.44
N LEU A 13 -0.02 6.38 13.30
CA LEU A 13 -0.97 6.62 12.22
C LEU A 13 -2.21 5.75 12.43
N ARG A 14 -3.37 6.36 12.61
CA ARG A 14 -4.67 5.66 12.60
C ARG A 14 -5.09 5.31 11.17
N THR A 15 -4.83 6.20 10.25
CA THR A 15 -5.07 6.00 8.81
C THR A 15 -3.76 6.27 8.09
N PRO A 16 -3.23 5.29 7.34
CA PRO A 16 -2.03 5.51 6.55
C PRO A 16 -2.26 6.64 5.55
N PRO A 17 -1.37 7.64 5.48
CA PRO A 17 -1.44 8.64 4.42
C PRO A 17 -1.13 8.00 3.07
N ALA A 18 -1.58 8.65 1.98
CA ALA A 18 -1.16 8.25 0.65
C ALA A 18 0.38 8.26 0.54
N GLN A 19 0.93 7.28 -0.15
CA GLN A 19 2.37 7.27 -0.38
C GLN A 19 2.77 8.44 -1.26
N PRO A 20 3.78 9.22 -0.88
CA PRO A 20 4.25 10.33 -1.70
C PRO A 20 4.89 9.80 -2.99
N VAL A 21 4.54 10.41 -4.10
CA VAL A 21 5.25 10.20 -5.37
C VAL A 21 6.61 10.90 -5.26
N ILE A 22 7.67 10.13 -5.45
CA ILE A 22 9.03 10.69 -5.50
C ILE A 22 9.25 11.19 -6.93
N ASP A 23 9.25 12.52 -7.10
CA ASP A 23 9.50 13.19 -8.37
C ASP A 23 10.68 14.15 -8.24
N ASP A 24 11.63 14.04 -9.14
CA ASP A 24 12.77 14.97 -9.27
C ASP A 24 12.44 16.23 -10.11
N GLY A 25 11.16 16.44 -10.37
CA GLY A 25 10.63 17.54 -11.17
C GLY A 25 10.35 17.19 -12.64
N ARG A 26 10.87 16.08 -13.14
CA ARG A 26 10.67 15.64 -14.53
C ARG A 26 9.23 15.25 -14.83
N TYR A 27 8.59 14.51 -13.92
CA TYR A 27 7.19 14.13 -14.09
C TYR A 27 6.28 15.36 -14.09
N ARG A 28 6.48 16.27 -13.15
CA ARG A 28 5.71 17.52 -13.08
C ARG A 28 5.90 18.36 -14.35
N ALA A 29 7.13 18.50 -14.83
CA ALA A 29 7.41 19.22 -16.07
C ALA A 29 6.73 18.57 -17.27
N ALA A 30 6.76 17.24 -17.39
CA ALA A 30 6.10 16.48 -18.45
C ALA A 30 4.57 16.69 -18.42
N VAL A 31 3.93 16.55 -17.26
CA VAL A 31 2.49 16.79 -17.10
C VAL A 31 2.13 18.24 -17.47
N THR A 32 2.93 19.21 -17.05
CA THR A 32 2.71 20.63 -17.41
C THR A 32 2.83 20.86 -18.91
N ALA A 33 3.71 20.11 -19.59
CA ALA A 33 3.86 20.15 -21.04
C ALA A 33 2.79 19.33 -21.80
N GLY A 34 1.84 18.70 -21.10
CA GLY A 34 0.80 17.86 -21.70
C GLY A 34 1.28 16.48 -22.16
N ALA A 35 2.41 15.99 -21.66
CA ALA A 35 2.97 14.68 -21.99
C ALA A 35 3.45 13.96 -20.72
N PRO A 36 2.63 13.12 -20.08
CA PRO A 36 1.36 12.55 -20.57
C PRO A 36 0.18 13.54 -20.50
N ASP A 37 -0.81 13.31 -21.36
CA ASP A 37 -2.11 13.97 -21.26
C ASP A 37 -2.87 13.38 -20.05
N VAL A 38 -3.15 14.20 -19.07
CA VAL A 38 -3.82 13.80 -17.82
C VAL A 38 -5.31 14.10 -17.92
N ARG A 39 -6.11 13.04 -17.88
CA ARG A 39 -7.58 13.12 -17.97
C ARG A 39 -8.24 12.46 -16.76
N PRO A 40 -9.50 12.81 -16.44
CA PRO A 40 -10.31 12.00 -15.52
C PRO A 40 -10.42 10.56 -16.03
N VAL A 41 -10.74 9.63 -15.11
CA VAL A 41 -10.94 8.24 -15.50
C VAL A 41 -12.09 8.14 -16.52
N PHE A 42 -11.97 7.24 -17.47
CA PHE A 42 -13.00 6.99 -18.48
C PHE A 42 -14.30 6.49 -17.84
N ARG A 43 -15.42 6.70 -18.56
CA ARG A 43 -16.75 6.28 -18.13
C ARG A 43 -17.05 4.84 -18.58
N GLU A 44 -16.64 4.47 -19.79
CA GLU A 44 -17.02 3.22 -20.45
C GLU A 44 -15.95 2.75 -21.42
N ILE A 45 -15.90 1.44 -21.64
CA ILE A 45 -15.05 0.79 -22.64
C ILE A 45 -15.91 -0.20 -23.44
N GLU A 46 -15.91 -0.06 -24.76
CA GLU A 46 -16.50 -1.01 -25.68
C GLU A 46 -15.46 -1.44 -26.71
N GLY A 47 -14.95 -2.67 -26.58
CA GLY A 47 -13.85 -3.15 -27.43
C GLY A 47 -12.60 -2.27 -27.25
N THR A 48 -12.16 -1.60 -28.31
CA THR A 48 -11.03 -0.65 -28.32
C THR A 48 -11.45 0.79 -28.04
N LYS A 49 -12.76 1.06 -28.04
CA LYS A 49 -13.30 2.39 -27.89
C LYS A 49 -13.52 2.76 -26.43
N VAL A 50 -12.87 3.83 -26.00
CA VAL A 50 -13.04 4.43 -24.67
C VAL A 50 -13.92 5.67 -24.76
N THR A 51 -14.90 5.78 -23.85
CA THR A 51 -15.71 6.99 -23.67
C THR A 51 -15.29 7.71 -22.40
N TRP A 52 -14.85 8.94 -22.54
CA TRP A 52 -14.42 9.79 -21.43
C TRP A 52 -15.61 10.42 -20.69
N THR A 53 -15.36 10.97 -19.51
CA THR A 53 -16.42 11.60 -18.69
C THR A 53 -17.05 12.84 -19.33
N ASP A 54 -16.36 13.49 -20.24
CA ASP A 54 -16.86 14.63 -21.04
C ASP A 54 -17.71 14.22 -22.26
N GLY A 55 -17.86 12.88 -22.48
CA GLY A 55 -18.59 12.31 -23.62
C GLY A 55 -17.77 12.15 -24.90
N SER A 56 -16.51 12.60 -24.92
CA SER A 56 -15.62 12.33 -26.04
C SER A 56 -15.24 10.87 -26.11
N THR A 57 -14.86 10.40 -27.29
CA THR A 57 -14.47 9.00 -27.52
C THR A 57 -13.11 8.91 -28.18
N GLU A 58 -12.37 7.87 -27.87
CA GLU A 58 -11.04 7.61 -28.39
C GLU A 58 -10.80 6.12 -28.57
N GLU A 59 -10.12 5.73 -29.65
CA GLU A 59 -9.65 4.37 -29.86
C GLU A 59 -8.31 4.18 -29.12
N VAL A 60 -8.22 3.12 -28.31
CA VAL A 60 -7.00 2.78 -27.55
C VAL A 60 -6.61 1.33 -27.79
N ASP A 61 -5.32 1.08 -27.95
CA ASP A 61 -4.79 -0.27 -28.16
C ASP A 61 -4.59 -1.02 -26.83
N THR A 62 -4.26 -0.30 -25.77
CA THR A 62 -3.93 -0.90 -24.47
C THR A 62 -4.32 0.00 -23.33
N ILE A 63 -4.89 -0.59 -22.27
CA ILE A 63 -5.17 0.08 -21.00
C ILE A 63 -4.36 -0.63 -19.90
N VAL A 64 -3.55 0.13 -19.18
CA VAL A 64 -2.79 -0.37 -18.02
C VAL A 64 -3.41 0.16 -16.73
N LEU A 65 -3.93 -0.75 -15.91
CA LEU A 65 -4.48 -0.41 -14.61
C LEU A 65 -3.37 -0.35 -13.56
N ALA A 66 -2.89 0.85 -13.27
CA ALA A 66 -1.86 1.10 -12.25
C ALA A 66 -2.49 1.68 -10.96
N THR A 67 -3.62 1.13 -10.52
CA THR A 67 -4.46 1.64 -9.42
C THR A 67 -3.98 1.25 -8.02
N GLY A 68 -2.85 0.57 -7.92
CA GLY A 68 -2.32 0.03 -6.67
C GLY A 68 -2.96 -1.29 -6.27
N TYR A 69 -2.60 -1.76 -5.08
CA TYR A 69 -3.04 -3.05 -4.55
C TYR A 69 -3.65 -2.87 -3.16
N ARG A 70 -4.56 -3.76 -2.82
CA ARG A 70 -5.04 -3.94 -1.44
C ARG A 70 -4.64 -5.32 -0.96
N PRO A 71 -4.20 -5.49 0.30
CA PRO A 71 -3.98 -6.82 0.86
C PRO A 71 -5.27 -7.64 0.83
N ASP A 72 -5.23 -8.83 0.23
CA ASP A 72 -6.34 -9.78 0.32
C ASP A 72 -6.18 -10.63 1.59
N LEU A 73 -6.79 -10.19 2.66
CA LEU A 73 -6.70 -10.79 3.99
C LEU A 73 -8.04 -11.36 4.47
N GLY A 74 -9.01 -11.51 3.57
CA GLY A 74 -10.37 -11.97 3.90
C GLY A 74 -10.39 -13.29 4.71
N TYR A 75 -9.44 -14.18 4.48
CA TYR A 75 -9.27 -15.43 5.20
C TYR A 75 -8.98 -15.27 6.71
N LEU A 76 -8.59 -14.09 7.17
CA LEU A 76 -8.34 -13.78 8.58
C LEU A 76 -9.58 -13.24 9.33
N ARG A 77 -10.71 -13.03 8.64
CA ARG A 77 -11.95 -12.57 9.28
C ARG A 77 -12.47 -13.55 10.35
N PRO A 78 -12.50 -14.88 10.10
CA PRO A 78 -13.02 -15.84 11.10
C PRO A 78 -12.26 -15.84 12.42
N VAL A 79 -10.99 -15.46 12.42
CA VAL A 79 -10.16 -15.40 13.64
C VAL A 79 -10.15 -14.00 14.29
N GLY A 80 -10.97 -13.06 13.81
CA GLY A 80 -11.09 -11.72 14.40
C GLY A 80 -9.84 -10.84 14.27
N ALA A 81 -8.96 -11.15 13.32
CA ALA A 81 -7.68 -10.46 13.15
C ALA A 81 -7.78 -9.19 12.31
N LEU A 82 -8.98 -8.90 11.76
CA LEU A 82 -9.26 -7.72 10.95
C LEU A 82 -10.28 -6.81 11.64
N ASP A 83 -10.23 -5.51 11.30
CA ASP A 83 -11.27 -4.54 11.67
C ASP A 83 -12.48 -4.63 10.71
N ALA A 84 -13.48 -3.76 10.92
CA ALA A 84 -14.70 -3.73 10.11
C ALA A 84 -14.41 -3.42 8.62
N GLU A 85 -13.37 -2.64 8.36
CA GLU A 85 -12.93 -2.25 7.04
C GLU A 85 -12.02 -3.29 6.37
N GLY A 86 -11.74 -4.42 7.05
CA GLY A 86 -10.87 -5.50 6.56
C GLY A 86 -9.38 -5.24 6.73
N ARG A 87 -8.99 -4.25 7.54
CA ARG A 87 -7.58 -3.94 7.81
C ARG A 87 -7.06 -4.77 8.97
N PRO A 88 -5.78 -5.21 8.94
CA PRO A 88 -5.18 -5.98 10.03
C PRO A 88 -5.18 -5.21 11.36
N ARG A 89 -5.65 -5.86 12.41
CA ARG A 89 -5.53 -5.35 13.79
C ARG A 89 -4.14 -5.66 14.32
N HIS A 90 -3.23 -4.71 14.19
CA HIS A 90 -1.84 -4.93 14.59
C HIS A 90 -1.19 -3.71 15.26
N ARG A 91 -0.10 -3.98 15.97
CA ARG A 91 0.84 -2.97 16.42
C ARG A 91 2.25 -3.36 15.96
N GLU A 92 2.83 -2.53 15.07
CA GLU A 92 4.14 -2.78 14.46
C GLU A 92 4.26 -4.19 13.85
N GLY A 93 3.19 -4.69 13.21
CA GLY A 93 3.15 -5.99 12.56
C GLY A 93 2.75 -7.17 13.44
N VAL A 94 2.68 -7.03 14.76
CA VAL A 94 2.16 -8.11 15.64
C VAL A 94 0.66 -7.92 15.85
N SER A 95 -0.13 -8.97 15.62
CA SER A 95 -1.57 -8.92 15.83
C SER A 95 -1.90 -8.56 17.28
N THR A 96 -2.91 -7.69 17.46
CA THR A 96 -3.40 -7.29 18.78
C THR A 96 -4.53 -8.16 19.29
N THR A 97 -5.09 -9.01 18.42
CA THR A 97 -6.25 -9.86 18.74
C THR A 97 -5.95 -11.34 18.70
N HIS A 98 -4.93 -11.77 17.97
CA HIS A 98 -4.61 -13.18 17.79
C HIS A 98 -3.16 -13.47 18.14
N PRO A 99 -2.88 -14.06 19.32
CA PRO A 99 -1.52 -14.37 19.74
C PRO A 99 -0.82 -15.34 18.78
N GLY A 100 0.39 -15.00 18.36
CA GLY A 100 1.19 -15.80 17.42
C GLY A 100 0.97 -15.44 15.95
N LEU A 101 -0.01 -14.60 15.63
CA LEU A 101 -0.17 -14.04 14.30
C LEU A 101 0.65 -12.74 14.17
N ALA A 102 1.35 -12.62 13.07
CA ALA A 102 2.08 -11.40 12.74
C ALA A 102 2.03 -11.14 11.22
N TYR A 103 2.28 -9.91 10.86
CA TYR A 103 2.25 -9.41 9.48
C TYR A 103 3.60 -8.83 9.11
N VAL A 104 4.00 -8.97 7.85
CA VAL A 104 5.21 -8.37 7.28
C VAL A 104 4.85 -7.78 5.92
N GLY A 105 5.32 -6.57 5.66
CA GLY A 105 5.13 -5.91 4.37
C GLY A 105 3.84 -5.11 4.23
N LEU A 106 3.11 -4.87 5.32
CA LEU A 106 1.95 -3.97 5.28
C LEU A 106 2.41 -2.53 5.09
N GLU A 107 1.61 -1.78 4.36
CA GLU A 107 1.83 -0.35 4.18
C GLU A 107 1.83 0.36 5.54
N TRP A 108 2.81 1.20 5.78
CA TRP A 108 3.00 1.91 7.05
C TRP A 108 3.04 1.01 8.30
N GLN A 109 3.30 -0.27 8.15
CA GLN A 109 3.32 -1.21 9.27
C GLN A 109 4.12 -0.69 10.48
N ARG A 110 5.28 -0.12 10.22
CA ARG A 110 6.15 0.55 11.18
C ARG A 110 6.71 1.86 10.63
N SER A 111 7.07 1.89 9.35
CA SER A 111 7.66 3.04 8.67
C SER A 111 7.12 3.18 7.25
N LEU A 112 7.43 4.28 6.58
CA LEU A 112 7.09 4.50 5.17
C LEU A 112 7.63 3.39 4.26
N SER A 113 8.77 2.82 4.59
CA SER A 113 9.42 1.78 3.76
C SER A 113 9.02 0.35 4.11
N SER A 114 8.09 0.13 5.05
CA SER A 114 7.71 -1.22 5.52
C SER A 114 7.23 -2.16 4.42
N ASN A 115 6.52 -1.64 3.41
CA ASN A 115 6.02 -2.41 2.26
C ASN A 115 6.96 -2.42 1.05
N SER A 116 8.19 -1.95 1.22
CA SER A 116 9.21 -1.92 0.15
C SER A 116 10.36 -2.87 0.44
N LEU A 117 11.10 -3.26 -0.60
CA LEU A 117 12.31 -4.09 -0.47
C LEU A 117 13.37 -3.47 0.46
N ARG A 118 13.37 -2.14 0.63
CA ARG A 118 14.29 -1.43 1.53
C ARG A 118 13.95 -1.59 3.00
N GLY A 119 12.67 -1.72 3.35
CA GLY A 119 12.21 -1.70 4.72
C GLY A 119 11.71 -3.04 5.25
N VAL A 120 11.16 -3.89 4.38
CA VAL A 120 10.53 -5.14 4.78
C VAL A 120 11.47 -6.09 5.53
N GLY A 121 12.73 -6.16 5.15
CA GLY A 121 13.73 -7.01 5.83
C GLY A 121 13.96 -6.62 7.30
N ARG A 122 13.98 -5.33 7.61
CA ARG A 122 14.09 -4.83 9.00
C ARG A 122 12.86 -5.19 9.83
N ASP A 123 11.68 -5.09 9.23
CA ASP A 123 10.44 -5.44 9.90
C ASP A 123 10.33 -6.95 10.09
N ALA A 124 10.72 -7.75 9.11
CA ALA A 124 10.79 -9.22 9.21
C ALA A 124 11.71 -9.67 10.34
N THR A 125 12.92 -9.12 10.43
CA THR A 125 13.87 -9.43 11.52
C THR A 125 13.25 -9.15 12.90
N ARG A 126 12.59 -7.99 13.04
CA ARG A 126 11.97 -7.58 14.30
C ARG A 126 10.78 -8.49 14.67
N ILE A 127 9.95 -8.84 13.70
CA ILE A 127 8.81 -9.76 13.90
C ILE A 127 9.32 -11.15 14.28
N ALA A 128 10.31 -11.68 13.57
CA ALA A 128 10.90 -12.98 13.89
C ALA A 128 11.44 -13.04 15.32
N ALA A 129 12.17 -12.00 15.76
CA ALA A 129 12.67 -11.92 17.12
C ALA A 129 11.54 -11.92 18.18
N ARG A 130 10.45 -11.20 17.93
CA ARG A 130 9.27 -11.16 18.82
C ARG A 130 8.57 -12.52 18.90
N LEU A 131 8.39 -13.19 17.76
CA LEU A 131 7.78 -14.52 17.72
C LEU A 131 8.67 -15.57 18.42
N ALA A 132 9.98 -15.53 18.17
CA ALA A 132 10.94 -16.42 18.83
C ALA A 132 10.97 -16.22 20.36
N ALA A 133 10.93 -14.98 20.84
CA ALA A 133 10.86 -14.70 22.27
C ALA A 133 9.58 -15.27 22.90
N ARG A 134 8.45 -15.13 22.19
CA ARG A 134 7.18 -15.72 22.65
C ARG A 134 7.17 -17.23 22.69
N LEU A 135 7.81 -17.90 21.73
CA LEU A 135 7.91 -19.38 21.72
C LEU A 135 8.75 -19.88 22.88
N ARG A 136 9.81 -19.16 23.26
CA ARG A 136 10.64 -19.51 24.41
C ARG A 136 9.99 -19.26 25.78
N ALA A 137 8.96 -18.42 25.83
CA ALA A 137 8.23 -18.11 27.06
C ALA A 137 7.00 -19.03 27.32
N ARG A 138 6.80 -20.03 26.47
CA ARG A 138 5.80 -21.10 26.64
C ARG A 138 6.41 -22.34 27.20
#